data_ae265ac2b2b6715c80d6d1653bb975d5
#
_entry.id   ae265ac2b2b6715c80d6d1653bb975d5
#
_cell.length_a   1.000
_cell.length_b   1.000
_cell.length_c   1.000
_cell.angle_alpha   90.00
_cell.angle_beta   90.00
_cell.angle_gamma   90.00
#
_symmetry.space_group_name_H-M   'P 1'
#
loop_
_entity.id
_entity.type
_entity.pdbx_description
1 polymer ?
#
loop_
_entity_poly.entity_id
_entity_poly.type
_entity_poly.pdbx_seq_one_letter_code
_entity_poly.pdbx_strand_id
1 'polypeptide(L)'
;MGKIVISSNVTLDGVVQDPDGEEGFERGGWFHQFVGGKDLEDWVARETEEALGAEALLLGGRSSEWFVSRMLSRDGADVRVSPEWADRVKGIPKYVVSSTLEDPQWSDATVLNGDVVKEISELKRKVDGEILVYGSYQLVRILIEQNLADELRLVVFPVVLGTGLRMFDETSDKKPLHLVNTRKIGDGLVFYTYEFVQG
;
A
#
# COMPACT_ATOMS: atom_id res chain seq x y z
N MET A 1 -10.84 17.84 -1.53
CA MET A 1 -9.51 17.55 -2.14
C MET A 1 -9.06 16.19 -1.63
N GLY A 2 -8.62 15.31 -2.55
CA GLY A 2 -8.24 13.95 -2.23
C GLY A 2 -7.09 13.87 -1.22
N LYS A 3 -7.13 12.81 -0.41
CA LYS A 3 -6.14 12.48 0.62
C LYS A 3 -5.34 11.26 0.16
N ILE A 4 -4.03 11.40 -0.01
CA ILE A 4 -3.13 10.27 -0.32
C ILE A 4 -2.85 9.50 0.96
N VAL A 5 -3.31 8.26 1.01
CA VAL A 5 -3.16 7.35 2.15
C VAL A 5 -2.23 6.20 1.75
N ILE A 6 -1.07 6.15 2.34
CA ILE A 6 -0.12 5.03 2.15
C ILE A 6 -0.48 3.94 3.16
N SER A 7 -0.76 2.73 2.67
CA SER A 7 -0.99 1.55 3.50
C SER A 7 0.04 0.47 3.19
N SER A 8 0.71 -0.04 4.22
CA SER A 8 1.78 -1.02 4.04
C SER A 8 1.92 -1.95 5.24
N ASN A 9 2.30 -3.19 4.94
CA ASN A 9 2.83 -4.14 5.90
C ASN A 9 4.34 -3.93 6.01
N VAL A 10 4.86 -3.88 7.22
CA VAL A 10 6.29 -3.72 7.47
C VAL A 10 6.75 -4.64 8.60
N THR A 11 8.01 -5.05 8.57
CA THR A 11 8.63 -5.70 9.73
C THR A 11 8.95 -4.69 10.83
N LEU A 12 9.28 -5.15 12.03
CA LEU A 12 9.64 -4.28 13.16
C LEU A 12 10.85 -3.39 12.86
N ASP A 13 11.77 -3.83 12.00
CA ASP A 13 12.92 -3.04 11.52
C ASP A 13 12.66 -2.31 10.19
N GLY A 14 11.40 -2.23 9.76
CA GLY A 14 10.95 -1.39 8.65
C GLY A 14 11.14 -2.00 7.25
N VAL A 15 11.44 -3.28 7.13
CA VAL A 15 11.56 -3.95 5.83
C VAL A 15 10.18 -4.18 5.22
N VAL A 16 10.06 -3.88 3.91
CA VAL A 16 8.85 -4.06 3.10
C VAL A 16 9.04 -5.05 1.96
N GLN A 17 10.26 -5.54 1.77
CA GLN A 17 10.63 -6.43 0.67
C GLN A 17 10.00 -7.80 0.81
N ASP A 18 9.41 -8.27 -0.27
CA ASP A 18 8.98 -9.66 -0.50
C ASP A 18 8.17 -10.29 0.66
N PRO A 19 7.10 -9.64 1.12
CA PRO A 19 6.30 -10.17 2.23
C PRO A 19 5.72 -11.55 1.94
N ASP A 20 5.44 -11.85 0.69
CA ASP A 20 4.83 -13.10 0.23
C ASP A 20 5.87 -14.21 -0.07
N GLY A 21 7.14 -13.87 -0.25
CA GLY A 21 8.21 -14.80 -0.63
C GLY A 21 8.23 -15.15 -2.12
N GLU A 22 7.64 -14.33 -2.98
CA GLU A 22 7.50 -14.60 -4.42
C GLU A 22 8.57 -13.88 -5.28
N GLU A 23 9.29 -12.92 -4.68
CA GLU A 23 10.31 -12.12 -5.39
C GLU A 23 11.73 -12.73 -5.29
N GLY A 24 11.90 -13.83 -4.54
CA GLY A 24 13.16 -14.54 -4.37
C GLY A 24 14.13 -13.90 -3.37
N PHE A 25 13.65 -13.06 -2.48
CA PHE A 25 14.45 -12.56 -1.37
C PHE A 25 14.66 -13.66 -0.32
N GLU A 26 15.91 -13.92 0.09
CA GLU A 26 16.26 -15.01 1.01
C GLU A 26 15.45 -15.01 2.33
N ARG A 27 15.06 -13.81 2.80
CA ARG A 27 14.26 -13.61 4.01
C ARG A 27 12.82 -13.18 3.71
N GLY A 28 12.35 -13.44 2.49
CA GLY A 28 10.97 -13.20 2.08
C GLY A 28 9.98 -14.17 2.73
N GLY A 29 8.68 -13.97 2.45
CA GLY A 29 7.61 -14.81 2.98
C GLY A 29 7.26 -14.56 4.46
N TRP A 30 7.78 -13.47 5.02
CA TRP A 30 7.61 -13.14 6.44
C TRP A 30 6.15 -12.83 6.82
N PHE A 31 5.32 -12.40 5.87
CA PHE A 31 3.89 -12.22 6.12
C PHE A 31 3.26 -13.51 6.62
N HIS A 32 3.47 -14.63 5.92
CA HIS A 32 2.85 -15.91 6.27
C HIS A 32 3.47 -16.59 7.48
N GLN A 33 4.75 -16.34 7.72
CA GLN A 33 5.48 -16.99 8.81
C GLN A 33 5.11 -16.45 10.19
N PHE A 34 4.70 -15.18 10.27
CA PHE A 34 4.51 -14.47 11.54
C PHE A 34 3.06 -13.99 11.76
N VAL A 35 2.11 -14.53 11.01
CA VAL A 35 0.68 -14.28 11.15
C VAL A 35 -0.03 -15.53 11.67
N GLY A 36 -0.65 -15.44 12.84
CA GLY A 36 -1.56 -16.47 13.36
C GLY A 36 -2.94 -16.39 12.74
N GLY A 37 -3.79 -17.39 12.99
CA GLY A 37 -5.15 -17.42 12.43
C GLY A 37 -5.97 -16.18 12.77
N LYS A 38 -5.96 -15.76 14.05
CA LYS A 38 -6.67 -14.57 14.50
C LYS A 38 -6.06 -13.28 13.92
N ASP A 39 -4.74 -13.21 13.79
CA ASP A 39 -4.04 -12.06 13.19
C ASP A 39 -4.47 -11.90 11.73
N LEU A 40 -4.59 -12.99 10.98
CA LEU A 40 -5.02 -12.97 9.59
C LEU A 40 -6.48 -12.52 9.45
N GLU A 41 -7.39 -13.04 10.28
CA GLU A 41 -8.80 -12.65 10.28
C GLU A 41 -8.96 -11.13 10.53
N ASP A 42 -8.33 -10.61 11.59
CA ASP A 42 -8.41 -9.20 11.95
C ASP A 42 -7.68 -8.31 10.93
N TRP A 43 -6.59 -8.82 10.30
CA TRP A 43 -5.90 -8.13 9.22
C TRP A 43 -6.77 -8.03 7.96
N VAL A 44 -7.42 -9.13 7.53
CA VAL A 44 -8.34 -9.14 6.38
C VAL A 44 -9.51 -8.19 6.60
N ALA A 45 -10.09 -8.18 7.81
CA ALA A 45 -11.16 -7.27 8.15
C ALA A 45 -10.72 -5.80 8.03
N ARG A 46 -9.53 -5.47 8.50
CA ARG A 46 -8.95 -4.12 8.41
C ARG A 46 -8.69 -3.71 6.97
N GLU A 47 -8.08 -4.59 6.16
CA GLU A 47 -7.83 -4.33 4.74
C GLU A 47 -9.14 -4.07 3.98
N THR A 48 -10.19 -4.84 4.32
CA THR A 48 -11.53 -4.68 3.75
C THR A 48 -12.13 -3.33 4.11
N GLU A 49 -12.09 -2.95 5.39
CA GLU A 49 -12.57 -1.64 5.87
C GLU A 49 -11.87 -0.49 5.12
N GLU A 50 -10.56 -0.60 4.96
CA GLU A 50 -9.74 0.41 4.26
C GLU A 50 -10.11 0.52 2.78
N ALA A 51 -10.23 -0.60 2.08
CA ALA A 51 -10.62 -0.60 0.67
C ALA A 51 -12.02 -0.04 0.46
N LEU A 52 -12.97 -0.33 1.36
CA LEU A 52 -14.33 0.20 1.28
C LEU A 52 -14.37 1.72 1.47
N GLY A 53 -13.46 2.29 2.26
CA GLY A 53 -13.31 3.74 2.47
C GLY A 53 -12.61 4.48 1.34
N ALA A 54 -11.88 3.77 0.46
CA ALA A 54 -11.11 4.39 -0.61
C ALA A 54 -11.99 4.79 -1.81
N GLU A 55 -11.70 5.94 -2.42
CA GLU A 55 -12.34 6.41 -3.65
C GLU A 55 -11.52 6.08 -4.91
N ALA A 56 -10.23 5.85 -4.76
CA ALA A 56 -9.34 5.45 -5.85
C ALA A 56 -8.13 4.67 -5.32
N LEU A 57 -7.48 3.91 -6.20
CA LEU A 57 -6.17 3.32 -5.97
C LEU A 57 -5.10 4.07 -6.75
N LEU A 58 -3.94 4.27 -6.13
CA LEU A 58 -2.73 4.77 -6.76
C LEU A 58 -1.64 3.71 -6.62
N LEU A 59 -1.15 3.19 -7.72
CA LEU A 59 -0.25 2.04 -7.78
C LEU A 59 1.00 2.39 -8.60
N GLY A 60 2.13 1.76 -8.31
CA GLY A 60 3.26 1.72 -9.23
C GLY A 60 3.08 0.61 -10.25
N GLY A 61 3.79 0.67 -11.38
CA GLY A 61 3.64 -0.28 -12.49
C GLY A 61 3.74 -1.75 -12.05
N ARG A 62 4.80 -2.12 -11.32
CA ARG A 62 4.97 -3.50 -10.81
C ARG A 62 3.87 -3.94 -9.84
N SER A 63 3.45 -3.05 -8.96
CA SER A 63 2.34 -3.35 -8.04
C SER A 63 1.03 -3.54 -8.79
N SER A 64 0.79 -2.75 -9.83
CA SER A 64 -0.38 -2.92 -10.69
C SER A 64 -0.39 -4.28 -11.37
N GLU A 65 0.73 -4.72 -11.95
CA GLU A 65 0.87 -6.05 -12.56
C GLU A 65 0.65 -7.18 -11.56
N TRP A 66 1.21 -7.04 -10.35
CA TRP A 66 1.00 -8.00 -9.26
C TRP A 66 -0.47 -8.11 -8.85
N PHE A 67 -1.17 -6.97 -8.67
CA PHE A 67 -2.59 -6.95 -8.37
C PHE A 67 -3.43 -7.59 -9.47
N VAL A 68 -3.16 -7.23 -10.74
CA VAL A 68 -3.85 -7.81 -11.91
C VAL A 68 -3.67 -9.32 -11.93
N SER A 69 -2.44 -9.83 -11.80
CA SER A 69 -2.18 -11.27 -11.83
C SER A 69 -2.93 -12.01 -10.73
N ARG A 70 -3.00 -11.44 -9.52
CA ARG A 70 -3.72 -12.05 -8.41
C ARG A 70 -5.24 -11.96 -8.54
N MET A 71 -5.75 -10.82 -9.02
CA MET A 71 -7.19 -10.60 -9.14
C MET A 71 -7.80 -11.30 -10.33
N LEU A 72 -7.05 -11.48 -11.44
CA LEU A 72 -7.56 -12.10 -12.66
C LEU A 72 -7.23 -13.59 -12.74
N SER A 73 -6.16 -14.08 -12.10
CA SER A 73 -5.68 -15.46 -12.25
C SER A 73 -6.11 -16.40 -11.12
N ARG A 74 -6.77 -15.92 -10.08
CA ARG A 74 -7.22 -16.75 -8.96
C ARG A 74 -8.75 -16.79 -8.86
N ASP A 75 -9.28 -18.00 -8.82
CA ASP A 75 -10.71 -18.33 -8.59
C ASP A 75 -11.20 -18.00 -7.17
N GLY A 76 -10.78 -16.87 -6.60
CA GLY A 76 -11.23 -16.37 -5.29
C GLY A 76 -10.71 -17.15 -4.07
N ALA A 77 -9.64 -17.94 -4.22
CA ALA A 77 -9.14 -18.82 -3.16
C ALA A 77 -8.01 -18.22 -2.29
N ASP A 78 -7.66 -16.95 -2.45
CA ASP A 78 -6.66 -16.33 -1.57
C ASP A 78 -7.29 -15.96 -0.22
N VAL A 79 -6.92 -16.67 0.82
CA VAL A 79 -7.42 -16.46 2.19
C VAL A 79 -7.15 -15.06 2.77
N ARG A 80 -6.30 -14.29 2.09
CA ARG A 80 -5.98 -12.90 2.45
C ARG A 80 -6.93 -11.89 1.83
N VAL A 81 -7.86 -12.32 1.02
CA VAL A 81 -8.75 -11.44 0.25
C VAL A 81 -10.19 -11.78 0.58
N SER A 82 -10.91 -10.84 1.19
CA SER A 82 -12.36 -11.00 1.32
C SER A 82 -13.05 -10.73 -0.02
N PRO A 83 -14.23 -11.32 -0.29
CA PRO A 83 -15.02 -10.99 -1.47
C PRO A 83 -15.31 -9.49 -1.59
N GLU A 84 -15.66 -8.85 -0.49
CA GLU A 84 -15.99 -7.42 -0.44
C GLU A 84 -14.77 -6.55 -0.81
N TRP A 85 -13.57 -6.90 -0.32
CA TRP A 85 -12.33 -6.23 -0.70
C TRP A 85 -12.08 -6.40 -2.20
N ALA A 86 -12.21 -7.63 -2.71
CA ALA A 86 -11.95 -7.93 -4.11
C ALA A 86 -12.91 -7.16 -5.04
N ASP A 87 -14.20 -7.14 -4.71
CA ASP A 87 -15.21 -6.43 -5.49
C ASP A 87 -14.97 -4.92 -5.46
N ARG A 88 -14.60 -4.35 -4.28
CA ARG A 88 -14.28 -2.94 -4.16
C ARG A 88 -13.06 -2.57 -4.98
N VAL A 89 -11.96 -3.31 -4.84
CA VAL A 89 -10.72 -3.05 -5.58
C VAL A 89 -10.91 -3.19 -7.09
N LYS A 90 -11.75 -4.11 -7.55
CA LYS A 90 -12.11 -4.21 -8.98
C LYS A 90 -12.92 -3.01 -9.46
N GLY A 91 -13.81 -2.48 -8.63
CA GLY A 91 -14.78 -1.46 -9.01
C GLY A 91 -14.32 -0.01 -8.91
N ILE A 92 -13.31 0.32 -8.08
CA ILE A 92 -12.84 1.70 -7.94
C ILE A 92 -11.84 2.11 -9.02
N PRO A 93 -11.74 3.41 -9.39
CA PRO A 93 -10.75 3.92 -10.33
C PRO A 93 -9.33 3.61 -9.91
N LYS A 94 -8.46 3.24 -10.86
CA LYS A 94 -7.04 2.96 -10.63
C LYS A 94 -6.18 3.95 -11.41
N TYR A 95 -5.14 4.44 -10.75
CA TYR A 95 -4.13 5.30 -11.34
C TYR A 95 -2.78 4.61 -11.19
N VAL A 96 -2.07 4.44 -12.30
CA VAL A 96 -0.81 3.67 -12.33
C VAL A 96 0.34 4.58 -12.74
N VAL A 97 1.25 4.83 -11.82
CA VAL A 97 2.48 5.59 -12.11
C VAL A 97 3.48 4.66 -12.78
N SER A 98 3.71 4.88 -14.06
CA SER A 98 4.68 4.11 -14.84
C SER A 98 5.13 4.87 -16.08
N SER A 99 6.43 4.86 -16.36
CA SER A 99 7.01 5.40 -17.60
C SER A 99 7.07 4.38 -18.73
N THR A 100 6.77 3.12 -18.47
CA THR A 100 6.94 2.01 -19.43
C THR A 100 5.65 1.26 -19.73
N LEU A 101 4.63 1.40 -18.90
CA LEU A 101 3.34 0.75 -19.10
C LEU A 101 2.51 1.56 -20.10
N GLU A 102 2.25 0.99 -21.28
CA GLU A 102 1.44 1.63 -22.32
C GLU A 102 -0.04 1.25 -22.23
N ASP A 103 -0.31 -0.01 -21.88
CA ASP A 103 -1.66 -0.55 -21.81
C ASP A 103 -1.89 -1.30 -20.49
N PRO A 104 -2.57 -0.68 -19.52
CA PRO A 104 -2.90 -1.35 -18.28
C PRO A 104 -3.92 -2.46 -18.55
N GLN A 105 -3.71 -3.64 -17.97
CA GLN A 105 -4.62 -4.78 -18.14
C GLN A 105 -6.00 -4.56 -17.47
N TRP A 106 -6.15 -3.54 -16.67
CA TRP A 106 -7.43 -3.11 -16.12
C TRP A 106 -8.06 -2.02 -16.99
N SER A 107 -9.27 -2.29 -17.48
CA SER A 107 -9.99 -1.43 -18.43
C SER A 107 -10.31 -0.03 -17.91
N ASP A 108 -10.31 0.16 -16.59
CA ASP A 108 -10.60 1.43 -15.90
C ASP A 108 -9.36 2.04 -15.24
N ALA A 109 -8.16 1.56 -15.58
CA ALA A 109 -6.91 2.14 -15.09
C ALA A 109 -6.45 3.29 -15.99
N THR A 110 -5.98 4.36 -15.35
CA THR A 110 -5.35 5.51 -16.00
C THR A 110 -3.85 5.49 -15.73
N VAL A 111 -3.03 5.47 -16.77
CA VAL A 111 -1.56 5.54 -16.64
C VAL A 111 -1.14 6.99 -16.46
N LEU A 112 -0.36 7.24 -15.43
CA LEU A 112 0.31 8.50 -15.14
C LEU A 112 1.77 8.35 -15.58
N ASN A 113 2.12 8.87 -16.75
CA ASN A 113 3.44 8.69 -17.39
C ASN A 113 4.23 9.99 -17.58
N GLY A 114 3.70 11.10 -17.12
CA GLY A 114 4.32 12.42 -17.17
C GLY A 114 5.10 12.78 -15.92
N ASP A 115 5.05 14.06 -15.56
CA ASP A 115 5.62 14.55 -14.29
C ASP A 115 4.78 14.04 -13.12
N VAL A 116 5.37 13.10 -12.38
CA VAL A 116 4.68 12.37 -11.28
C VAL A 116 4.12 13.34 -10.23
N VAL A 117 4.87 14.37 -9.85
CA VAL A 117 4.46 15.33 -8.83
C VAL A 117 3.25 16.13 -9.31
N LYS A 118 3.30 16.59 -10.55
CA LYS A 118 2.21 17.35 -11.17
C LYS A 118 0.95 16.50 -11.33
N GLU A 119 1.09 15.28 -11.87
CA GLU A 119 -0.04 14.39 -12.12
C GLU A 119 -0.72 13.94 -10.83
N ILE A 120 0.05 13.62 -9.79
CA ILE A 120 -0.52 13.26 -8.48
C ILE A 120 -1.18 14.47 -7.82
N SER A 121 -0.59 15.67 -7.95
CA SER A 121 -1.23 16.90 -7.45
C SER A 121 -2.55 17.21 -8.18
N GLU A 122 -2.63 16.93 -9.46
CA GLU A 122 -3.86 17.03 -10.23
C GLU A 122 -4.88 15.96 -9.83
N LEU A 123 -4.42 14.74 -9.57
CA LEU A 123 -5.26 13.64 -9.07
C LEU A 123 -5.90 14.01 -7.73
N LYS A 124 -5.12 14.56 -6.79
CA LYS A 124 -5.64 15.05 -5.49
C LYS A 124 -6.72 16.13 -5.65
N ARG A 125 -6.70 16.92 -6.73
CA ARG A 125 -7.75 17.91 -7.01
C ARG A 125 -9.01 17.30 -7.60
N LYS A 126 -8.90 16.20 -8.33
CA LYS A 126 -10.01 15.53 -9.04
C LYS A 126 -10.79 14.57 -8.16
N VAL A 127 -10.10 13.85 -7.29
CA VAL A 127 -10.71 12.86 -6.38
C VAL A 127 -11.13 13.58 -5.11
N ASP A 128 -12.32 13.26 -4.60
CA ASP A 128 -12.79 13.73 -3.30
C ASP A 128 -12.88 12.52 -2.37
N GLY A 129 -11.99 12.45 -1.37
CA GLY A 129 -11.86 11.30 -0.47
C GLY A 129 -10.48 10.65 -0.51
N GLU A 130 -10.38 9.41 -0.06
CA GLU A 130 -9.12 8.71 0.07
C GLU A 130 -8.63 8.13 -1.25
N ILE A 131 -7.38 8.40 -1.59
CA ILE A 131 -6.62 7.78 -2.67
C ILE A 131 -5.63 6.82 -1.99
N LEU A 132 -5.93 5.53 -2.05
CA LEU A 132 -5.19 4.51 -1.33
C LEU A 132 -4.00 4.03 -2.15
N VAL A 133 -2.85 3.94 -1.50
CA VAL A 133 -1.59 3.47 -2.09
C VAL A 133 -1.22 2.15 -1.44
N TYR A 134 -1.32 1.06 -2.19
CA TYR A 134 -0.85 -0.26 -1.78
C TYR A 134 0.51 -0.58 -2.37
N GLY A 135 1.44 -0.99 -1.54
CA GLY A 135 2.77 -1.44 -1.96
C GLY A 135 3.56 -0.36 -2.71
N SER A 136 4.41 -0.79 -3.65
CA SER A 136 5.21 0.09 -4.49
C SER A 136 6.12 1.04 -3.71
N TYR A 137 7.09 0.48 -3.00
CA TYR A 137 8.02 1.25 -2.16
C TYR A 137 8.69 2.43 -2.90
N GLN A 138 8.92 2.32 -4.22
CA GLN A 138 9.46 3.43 -5.03
C GLN A 138 8.49 4.60 -5.12
N LEU A 139 7.21 4.32 -5.37
CA LEU A 139 6.17 5.34 -5.38
C LEU A 139 5.99 5.95 -3.98
N VAL A 140 5.96 5.13 -2.95
CA VAL A 140 5.88 5.58 -1.55
C VAL A 140 7.01 6.55 -1.20
N ARG A 141 8.24 6.26 -1.60
CA ARG A 141 9.39 7.17 -1.42
C ARG A 141 9.19 8.50 -2.11
N ILE A 142 8.72 8.51 -3.36
CA ILE A 142 8.42 9.74 -4.09
C ILE A 142 7.34 10.54 -3.37
N LEU A 143 6.26 9.90 -2.94
CA LEU A 143 5.17 10.56 -2.24
C LEU A 143 5.61 11.23 -0.93
N ILE A 144 6.45 10.53 -0.16
CA ILE A 144 7.00 11.06 1.09
C ILE A 144 7.99 12.18 0.82
N GLU A 145 8.93 11.98 -0.10
CA GLU A 145 9.97 12.95 -0.42
C GLU A 145 9.38 14.26 -0.94
N GLN A 146 8.37 14.17 -1.80
CA GLN A 146 7.72 15.33 -2.41
C GLN A 146 6.58 15.93 -1.56
N ASN A 147 6.40 15.48 -0.31
CA ASN A 147 5.33 15.91 0.60
C ASN A 147 3.91 15.79 -0.01
N LEU A 148 3.69 14.76 -0.81
CA LEU A 148 2.40 14.48 -1.43
C LEU A 148 1.52 13.55 -0.59
N ALA A 149 2.12 12.74 0.29
CA ALA A 149 1.43 11.86 1.21
C ALA A 149 0.78 12.67 2.35
N ASP A 150 -0.46 12.32 2.69
CA ASP A 150 -1.22 12.93 3.78
C ASP A 150 -1.26 12.02 5.01
N GLU A 151 -1.41 10.72 4.80
CA GLU A 151 -1.53 9.73 5.87
C GLU A 151 -0.69 8.49 5.59
N LEU A 152 -0.18 7.88 6.66
CA LEU A 152 0.58 6.65 6.66
C LEU A 152 -0.09 5.64 7.60
N ARG A 153 -0.49 4.50 7.05
CA ARG A 153 -1.04 3.36 7.77
C ARG A 153 -0.08 2.19 7.70
N LEU A 154 0.37 1.72 8.86
CA LEU A 154 1.33 0.63 8.96
C LEU A 154 0.78 -0.52 9.79
N VAL A 155 0.84 -1.73 9.24
CA VAL A 155 0.75 -2.96 10.02
C VAL A 155 2.16 -3.47 10.28
N VAL A 156 2.58 -3.45 11.55
CA VAL A 156 3.92 -3.87 11.97
C VAL A 156 3.90 -5.32 12.40
N PHE A 157 4.71 -6.12 11.72
CA PHE A 157 4.90 -7.54 11.97
C PHE A 157 5.99 -7.78 13.01
N PRO A 158 5.84 -8.75 13.93
CA PRO A 158 6.72 -8.98 15.08
C PRO A 158 8.00 -9.73 14.68
N VAL A 159 8.72 -9.23 13.67
CA VAL A 159 9.95 -9.83 13.15
C VAL A 159 10.98 -8.77 12.81
N VAL A 160 12.24 -9.09 13.05
CA VAL A 160 13.41 -8.32 12.62
C VAL A 160 14.14 -9.12 11.55
N LEU A 161 14.23 -8.63 10.34
CA LEU A 161 14.94 -9.29 9.24
C LEU A 161 16.43 -8.91 9.17
N GLY A 162 16.78 -7.70 9.60
CA GLY A 162 18.15 -7.20 9.61
C GLY A 162 18.70 -6.76 8.27
N THR A 163 18.09 -7.18 7.17
CA THR A 163 18.45 -6.79 5.79
C THR A 163 17.20 -6.71 4.92
N GLY A 164 17.30 -6.14 3.72
CA GLY A 164 16.20 -5.97 2.77
C GLY A 164 15.85 -4.51 2.53
N LEU A 165 14.95 -4.27 1.56
CA LEU A 165 14.46 -2.93 1.24
C LEU A 165 13.57 -2.42 2.37
N ARG A 166 13.89 -1.26 2.89
CA ARG A 166 13.13 -0.59 3.94
C ARG A 166 12.15 0.41 3.36
N MET A 167 11.03 0.59 4.06
CA MET A 167 10.04 1.60 3.70
C MET A 167 10.63 3.01 3.75
N PHE A 168 11.39 3.28 4.81
CA PHE A 168 12.08 4.56 4.99
C PHE A 168 13.57 4.40 4.68
N ASP A 169 14.06 5.29 3.86
CA ASP A 169 15.45 5.40 3.48
C ASP A 169 15.90 6.86 3.67
N GLU A 170 17.01 7.26 3.06
CA GLU A 170 17.45 8.65 3.09
C GLU A 170 16.39 9.57 2.47
N THR A 171 16.05 10.63 3.18
CA THR A 171 15.19 11.72 2.72
C THR A 171 15.97 13.02 2.73
N SER A 172 15.60 13.96 1.86
CA SER A 172 16.26 15.27 1.76
C SER A 172 16.10 16.10 3.04
N ASP A 173 15.02 15.86 3.80
CA ASP A 173 14.73 16.56 5.04
C ASP A 173 13.92 15.65 5.99
N LYS A 174 13.79 16.08 7.24
CA LYS A 174 12.95 15.41 8.23
C LYS A 174 11.48 15.46 7.81
N LYS A 175 10.79 14.33 7.93
CA LYS A 175 9.36 14.21 7.64
C LYS A 175 8.60 13.99 8.96
N PRO A 176 8.15 15.06 9.64
CA PRO A 176 7.46 14.93 10.91
C PRO A 176 6.08 14.29 10.71
N LEU A 177 5.69 13.45 11.67
CA LEU A 177 4.45 12.71 11.69
C LEU A 177 3.74 12.92 13.01
N HIS A 178 2.41 12.96 12.97
CA HIS A 178 1.54 12.98 14.14
C HIS A 178 0.81 11.64 14.26
N LEU A 179 0.91 10.98 15.42
CA LEU A 179 0.18 9.74 15.68
C LEU A 179 -1.31 10.04 15.86
N VAL A 180 -2.14 9.48 15.01
CA VAL A 180 -3.60 9.62 15.03
C VAL A 180 -4.25 8.46 15.79
N ASN A 181 -3.79 7.23 15.48
CA ASN A 181 -4.37 6.02 16.06
C ASN A 181 -3.33 4.90 16.17
N THR A 182 -3.54 4.01 17.13
CA THR A 182 -2.85 2.74 17.23
C THR A 182 -3.79 1.68 17.76
N ARG A 183 -3.77 0.49 17.17
CA ARG A 183 -4.55 -0.66 17.64
C ARG A 183 -3.81 -1.96 17.45
N LYS A 184 -4.10 -2.92 18.27
CA LYS A 184 -3.66 -4.31 18.10
C LYS A 184 -4.49 -4.96 16.99
N ILE A 185 -3.85 -5.73 16.13
CA ILE A 185 -4.47 -6.60 15.13
C ILE A 185 -4.20 -8.03 15.56
N GLY A 186 -5.25 -8.80 15.80
CA GLY A 186 -5.12 -10.14 16.34
C GLY A 186 -4.35 -10.17 17.67
N ASP A 187 -3.37 -11.05 17.77
CA ASP A 187 -2.55 -11.22 18.96
C ASP A 187 -1.12 -10.73 18.79
N GLY A 188 -0.60 -10.66 17.55
CA GLY A 188 0.81 -10.39 17.27
C GLY A 188 1.10 -9.09 16.52
N LEU A 189 0.13 -8.49 15.82
CA LEU A 189 0.39 -7.34 14.96
C LEU A 189 -0.02 -6.02 15.62
N VAL A 190 0.60 -4.93 15.20
CA VAL A 190 0.22 -3.57 15.63
C VAL A 190 -0.04 -2.71 14.39
N PHE A 191 -1.20 -2.04 14.41
CA PHE A 191 -1.58 -1.07 13.39
C PHE A 191 -1.39 0.34 13.89
N TYR A 192 -0.73 1.16 13.08
CA TYR A 192 -0.53 2.59 13.32
C TYR A 192 -1.15 3.42 12.20
N THR A 193 -1.73 4.54 12.59
CA THR A 193 -2.13 5.62 11.67
C THR A 193 -1.39 6.89 12.05
N TYR A 194 -0.64 7.44 11.12
CA TYR A 194 0.06 8.71 11.26
C TYR A 194 -0.40 9.69 10.19
N GLU A 195 -0.50 10.96 10.52
CA GLU A 195 -0.62 12.06 9.57
C GLU A 195 0.73 12.74 9.36
N PHE A 196 1.06 13.06 8.09
CA PHE A 196 2.21 13.88 7.78
C PHE A 196 1.93 15.33 8.16
N VAL A 197 2.84 15.93 8.95
CA VAL A 197 2.75 17.35 9.30
C VAL A 197 3.23 18.14 8.08
N GLN A 198 2.29 18.81 7.43
CA GLN A 198 2.60 19.72 6.33
C GLN A 198 3.33 20.96 6.88
N GLY A 199 4.51 21.27 6.33
CA GLY A 199 5.30 22.44 6.71
C GLY A 199 4.78 23.72 6.08
#